data_e222e088a505a5f2ad3e55422e0ba9ef
#
_entry.id   e222e088a505a5f2ad3e55422e0ba9ef
#
_cell.length_a   1.000
_cell.length_b   1.000
_cell.length_c   1.000
_cell.angle_alpha   90.00
_cell.angle_beta   90.00
_cell.angle_gamma   90.00
#
_symmetry.space_group_name_H-M   'P 1'
#
loop_
_entity.id
_entity.type
_entity.pdbx_description
1 polymer ?
#
loop_
_entity_poly.entity_id
_entity_poly.type
_entity_poly.pdbx_seq_one_letter_code
_entity_poly.pdbx_strand_id
1 'polypeptide(L)'
;DSLEYYCSLVDSIAKARHEYPNVLFDVKSLSCQDLLWLGNYELAMSEAMDLYRLASNLDHRYGLLRCSETLGLIYQRIRRDSDAVVSFQESLDLLKDIKDVPDIMDTKVRLTSYQLESSVRTKQYASTERILGQYKALLDEQYKIYQEKNDLLSIKREYWLLYSFYTSFYLSQGDLENAKRSLDQASSYADSNWVEGDYAINTYLTVKARYHKAAGDIPLALHCINEVLETERLPEDIQFKADILKEQGQLGEVMALYDELYSTLTKRRGTSFLRQVNQLRTLHELHEKELKETELKEAGQRIARKQDLLIFILSISVVLLILLYVLFLYYRHLRSLKNQLQREKELLLESQRQLIKEKTRAEEASLMKSAFLANMSHEVRTPLNAI
;
A
#
# COMPACT_ATOMS: atom_id res chain seq x y z
N ASP A 1 29.18 16.75 -20.10
CA ASP A 1 29.85 17.94 -19.51
C ASP A 1 28.85 18.96 -18.92
N SER A 2 27.80 19.39 -19.63
CA SER A 2 26.86 20.38 -19.10
C SER A 2 25.95 19.82 -18.00
N LEU A 3 25.40 18.61 -18.14
CA LEU A 3 24.53 18.00 -17.17
C LEU A 3 25.28 17.68 -15.86
N GLU A 4 26.50 17.15 -15.95
CA GLU A 4 27.36 16.87 -14.79
C GLU A 4 27.68 18.15 -14.00
N TYR A 5 27.97 19.24 -14.72
CA TYR A 5 28.15 20.56 -14.11
C TYR A 5 26.91 21.03 -13.37
N TYR A 6 25.72 20.96 -13.98
CA TYR A 6 24.47 21.34 -13.33
C TYR A 6 24.12 20.43 -12.14
N CYS A 7 24.40 19.12 -12.24
CA CYS A 7 24.23 18.20 -11.11
C CYS A 7 25.09 18.60 -9.91
N SER A 8 26.36 18.90 -10.14
CA SER A 8 27.30 19.30 -9.08
C SER A 8 26.91 20.65 -8.46
N LEU A 9 26.46 21.60 -9.29
CA LEU A 9 26.03 22.92 -8.84
C LEU A 9 24.76 22.82 -7.97
N VAL A 10 23.73 22.12 -8.43
CA VAL A 10 22.47 21.95 -7.70
C VAL A 10 22.71 21.20 -6.37
N ASP A 11 23.55 20.17 -6.39
CA ASP A 11 23.92 19.41 -5.19
C ASP A 11 24.67 20.28 -4.15
N SER A 12 25.59 21.11 -4.62
CA SER A 12 26.35 22.06 -3.77
C SER A 12 25.43 23.10 -3.12
N ILE A 13 24.48 23.65 -3.89
CA ILE A 13 23.51 24.63 -3.39
C ILE A 13 22.56 23.97 -2.38
N ALA A 14 22.05 22.79 -2.68
CA ALA A 14 21.14 22.05 -1.81
C ALA A 14 21.80 21.73 -0.46
N LYS A 15 23.04 21.25 -0.47
CA LYS A 15 23.82 20.98 0.75
C LYS A 15 24.14 22.24 1.54
N ALA A 16 24.49 23.33 0.87
CA ALA A 16 24.81 24.60 1.54
C ALA A 16 23.60 25.24 2.23
N ARG A 17 22.41 25.08 1.65
CA ARG A 17 21.17 25.65 2.15
C ARG A 17 20.37 24.69 3.02
N HIS A 18 20.72 23.42 3.06
CA HIS A 18 19.91 22.33 3.64
C HIS A 18 18.47 22.28 3.05
N GLU A 19 18.34 22.71 1.79
CA GLU A 19 17.07 22.69 1.05
C GLU A 19 17.20 21.72 -0.13
N TYR A 20 16.26 20.80 -0.24
CA TYR A 20 16.27 19.73 -1.25
C TYR A 20 15.05 19.84 -2.18
N PRO A 21 15.05 20.78 -3.14
CA PRO A 21 13.89 20.99 -4.02
C PRO A 21 13.73 19.84 -5.03
N ASN A 22 12.51 19.71 -5.59
CA ASN A 22 12.18 18.69 -6.60
C ASN A 22 13.19 18.67 -7.75
N VAL A 23 13.65 19.83 -8.21
CA VAL A 23 14.61 19.95 -9.30
C VAL A 23 15.94 19.22 -9.06
N LEU A 24 16.37 19.07 -7.81
CA LEU A 24 17.56 18.28 -7.48
C LEU A 24 17.37 16.82 -7.88
N PHE A 25 16.21 16.25 -7.53
CA PHE A 25 15.89 14.85 -7.86
C PHE A 25 15.68 14.66 -9.36
N ASP A 26 15.10 15.64 -10.07
CA ASP A 26 14.96 15.60 -11.51
C ASP A 26 16.32 15.57 -12.22
N VAL A 27 17.20 16.52 -11.90
CA VAL A 27 18.51 16.63 -12.54
C VAL A 27 19.39 15.41 -12.24
N LYS A 28 19.41 14.92 -10.99
CA LYS A 28 20.17 13.72 -10.64
C LYS A 28 19.58 12.44 -11.25
N SER A 29 18.27 12.33 -11.35
CA SER A 29 17.62 11.21 -12.06
C SER A 29 17.95 11.21 -13.55
N LEU A 30 17.98 12.38 -14.19
CA LEU A 30 18.43 12.52 -15.59
C LEU A 30 19.89 12.11 -15.77
N SER A 31 20.77 12.51 -14.84
CA SER A 31 22.18 12.07 -14.86
C SER A 31 22.30 10.54 -14.77
N CYS A 32 21.54 9.91 -13.89
CA CYS A 32 21.51 8.44 -13.82
C CYS A 32 21.00 7.80 -15.12
N GLN A 33 20.01 8.41 -15.78
CA GLN A 33 19.50 7.95 -17.06
C GLN A 33 20.53 8.12 -18.18
N ASP A 34 21.27 9.22 -18.22
CA ASP A 34 22.37 9.40 -19.16
C ASP A 34 23.46 8.34 -18.99
N LEU A 35 23.87 8.06 -17.76
CA LEU A 35 24.79 6.96 -17.47
C LEU A 35 24.25 5.61 -17.95
N LEU A 36 22.95 5.39 -17.81
CA LEU A 36 22.27 4.18 -18.28
C LEU A 36 22.35 4.08 -19.83
N TRP A 37 22.12 5.17 -20.55
CA TRP A 37 22.23 5.22 -22.01
C TRP A 37 23.67 5.05 -22.52
N LEU A 38 24.64 5.54 -21.76
CA LEU A 38 26.08 5.35 -22.06
C LEU A 38 26.55 3.92 -21.72
N GLY A 39 25.68 3.07 -21.13
CA GLY A 39 26.01 1.70 -20.74
C GLY A 39 26.79 1.60 -19.43
N ASN A 40 26.92 2.68 -18.68
CA ASN A 40 27.59 2.69 -17.38
C ASN A 40 26.63 2.32 -16.25
N TYR A 41 26.15 1.08 -16.28
CA TYR A 41 25.10 0.58 -15.39
C TYR A 41 25.50 0.57 -13.91
N GLU A 42 26.79 0.35 -13.63
CA GLU A 42 27.32 0.32 -12.25
C GLU A 42 27.18 1.69 -11.59
N LEU A 43 27.65 2.72 -12.28
CA LEU A 43 27.60 4.07 -11.76
C LEU A 43 26.16 4.58 -11.69
N ALA A 44 25.35 4.32 -12.73
CA ALA A 44 23.92 4.67 -12.72
C ALA A 44 23.19 4.08 -11.53
N MET A 45 23.43 2.79 -11.23
CA MET A 45 22.83 2.11 -10.09
C MET A 45 23.30 2.69 -8.76
N SER A 46 24.63 2.93 -8.62
CA SER A 46 25.19 3.51 -7.40
C SER A 46 24.59 4.89 -7.10
N GLU A 47 24.57 5.77 -8.10
CA GLU A 47 24.02 7.12 -7.93
C GLU A 47 22.52 7.13 -7.69
N ALA A 48 21.76 6.25 -8.35
CA ALA A 48 20.32 6.10 -8.11
C ALA A 48 20.02 5.63 -6.69
N MET A 49 20.81 4.69 -6.16
CA MET A 49 20.66 4.21 -4.78
C MET A 49 21.04 5.27 -3.75
N ASP A 50 22.09 6.06 -4.01
CA ASP A 50 22.46 7.16 -3.10
C ASP A 50 21.39 8.26 -3.10
N LEU A 51 20.81 8.53 -4.27
CA LEU A 51 19.69 9.46 -4.39
C LEU A 51 18.43 8.96 -3.67
N TYR A 52 18.14 7.66 -3.80
CA TYR A 52 17.03 7.03 -3.07
C TYR A 52 17.21 7.12 -1.56
N ARG A 53 18.42 6.84 -1.03
CA ARG A 53 18.72 6.99 0.39
C ARG A 53 18.55 8.43 0.85
N LEU A 54 18.99 9.41 0.06
CA LEU A 54 18.80 10.82 0.38
C LEU A 54 17.31 11.16 0.46
N ALA A 55 16.51 10.77 -0.54
CA ALA A 55 15.08 11.00 -0.57
C ALA A 55 14.36 10.33 0.61
N SER A 56 14.74 9.10 0.96
CA SER A 56 14.20 8.35 2.08
C SER A 56 14.53 9.01 3.43
N ASN A 57 15.78 9.43 3.64
CA ASN A 57 16.19 10.09 4.88
C ASN A 57 15.49 11.44 5.10
N LEU A 58 15.10 12.10 4.01
CA LEU A 58 14.39 13.38 4.03
C LEU A 58 12.86 13.23 4.05
N ASP A 59 12.34 12.00 3.95
CA ASP A 59 10.90 11.72 3.69
C ASP A 59 10.37 12.52 2.48
N HIS A 60 11.21 12.67 1.45
CA HIS A 60 10.94 13.51 0.28
C HIS A 60 10.17 12.73 -0.79
N ARG A 61 8.84 12.75 -0.73
CA ARG A 61 7.97 11.92 -1.57
C ARG A 61 8.21 12.05 -3.07
N TYR A 62 8.38 13.28 -3.57
CA TYR A 62 8.72 13.50 -4.98
C TYR A 62 10.09 12.91 -5.35
N GLY A 63 11.06 13.05 -4.46
CA GLY A 63 12.38 12.42 -4.63
C GLY A 63 12.28 10.89 -4.71
N LEU A 64 11.52 10.26 -3.82
CA LEU A 64 11.27 8.82 -3.86
C LEU A 64 10.61 8.39 -5.16
N LEU A 65 9.61 9.13 -5.65
CA LEU A 65 8.97 8.87 -6.94
C LEU A 65 9.99 8.85 -8.09
N ARG A 66 10.83 9.89 -8.18
CA ARG A 66 11.85 10.00 -9.25
C ARG A 66 12.92 8.91 -9.13
N CYS A 67 13.32 8.56 -7.91
CA CYS A 67 14.28 7.49 -7.67
C CYS A 67 13.71 6.11 -8.02
N SER A 68 12.49 5.80 -7.63
CA SER A 68 11.84 4.52 -7.97
C SER A 68 11.62 4.39 -9.48
N GLU A 69 11.26 5.47 -10.18
CA GLU A 69 11.21 5.49 -11.65
C GLU A 69 12.59 5.18 -12.26
N THR A 70 13.65 5.85 -11.78
CA THR A 70 15.01 5.65 -12.27
C THR A 70 15.52 4.23 -12.01
N LEU A 71 15.28 3.69 -10.81
CA LEU A 71 15.59 2.30 -10.49
C LEU A 71 14.81 1.32 -11.38
N GLY A 72 13.54 1.59 -11.65
CA GLY A 72 12.74 0.82 -12.59
C GLY A 72 13.36 0.75 -13.98
N LEU A 73 13.81 1.89 -14.54
CA LEU A 73 14.50 1.94 -15.82
C LEU A 73 15.82 1.18 -15.82
N ILE A 74 16.60 1.29 -14.74
CA ILE A 74 17.85 0.54 -14.58
C ILE A 74 17.57 -0.96 -14.53
N TYR A 75 16.61 -1.42 -13.70
CA TYR A 75 16.22 -2.82 -13.62
C TYR A 75 15.72 -3.37 -14.96
N GLN A 76 14.92 -2.59 -15.68
CA GLN A 76 14.45 -2.94 -17.02
C GLN A 76 15.61 -3.17 -17.99
N ARG A 77 16.62 -2.29 -17.98
CA ARG A 77 17.77 -2.35 -18.86
C ARG A 77 18.70 -3.53 -18.54
N ILE A 78 18.82 -3.92 -17.29
CA ILE A 78 19.60 -5.09 -16.87
C ILE A 78 18.78 -6.39 -16.85
N ARG A 79 17.57 -6.39 -17.40
CA ARG A 79 16.66 -7.53 -17.53
C ARG A 79 16.16 -8.13 -16.20
N ARG A 80 16.07 -7.29 -15.19
CA ARG A 80 15.41 -7.62 -13.92
C ARG A 80 13.95 -7.16 -13.97
N ASP A 81 13.19 -7.69 -14.91
CA ASP A 81 11.85 -7.24 -15.26
C ASP A 81 10.87 -7.28 -14.07
N SER A 82 10.97 -8.27 -13.18
CA SER A 82 10.13 -8.33 -11.97
C SER A 82 10.40 -7.17 -11.01
N ASP A 83 11.67 -6.82 -10.80
CA ASP A 83 12.06 -5.70 -9.95
C ASP A 83 11.66 -4.36 -10.59
N ALA A 84 11.76 -4.26 -11.91
CA ALA A 84 11.31 -3.09 -12.66
C ALA A 84 9.80 -2.85 -12.48
N VAL A 85 8.98 -3.91 -12.61
CA VAL A 85 7.52 -3.83 -12.40
C VAL A 85 7.19 -3.31 -11.00
N VAL A 86 7.91 -3.80 -9.97
CA VAL A 86 7.72 -3.34 -8.57
C VAL A 86 8.10 -1.87 -8.42
N SER A 87 9.27 -1.45 -8.95
CA SER A 87 9.74 -0.05 -8.84
C SER A 87 8.82 0.93 -9.55
N PHE A 88 8.29 0.58 -10.74
CA PHE A 88 7.31 1.42 -11.42
C PHE A 88 5.97 1.47 -10.68
N GLN A 89 5.56 0.36 -10.05
CA GLN A 89 4.36 0.34 -9.21
C GLN A 89 4.53 1.26 -7.99
N GLU A 90 5.69 1.23 -7.34
CA GLU A 90 6.02 2.13 -6.23
C GLU A 90 5.93 3.60 -6.66
N SER A 91 6.49 3.94 -7.85
CA SER A 91 6.37 5.30 -8.41
C SER A 91 4.92 5.70 -8.65
N LEU A 92 4.09 4.79 -9.20
CA LEU A 92 2.66 5.05 -9.43
C LEU A 92 1.89 5.22 -8.12
N ASP A 93 2.26 4.49 -7.07
CA ASP A 93 1.62 4.61 -5.76
C ASP A 93 2.01 5.92 -5.06
N LEU A 94 3.28 6.31 -5.11
CA LEU A 94 3.76 7.61 -4.61
C LEU A 94 3.09 8.79 -5.32
N LEU A 95 2.84 8.66 -6.64
CA LEU A 95 2.21 9.70 -7.44
C LEU A 95 0.77 10.02 -7.01
N LYS A 96 0.07 9.11 -6.32
CA LYS A 96 -1.29 9.33 -5.80
C LYS A 96 -1.33 10.38 -4.69
N ASP A 97 -0.24 10.49 -3.94
CA ASP A 97 -0.16 11.32 -2.73
C ASP A 97 0.51 12.69 -2.99
N ILE A 98 1.06 12.90 -4.19
CA ILE A 98 1.80 14.13 -4.55
C ILE A 98 0.88 15.03 -5.39
N LYS A 99 0.65 16.28 -4.94
CA LYS A 99 -0.24 17.22 -5.63
C LYS A 99 0.46 18.06 -6.69
N ASP A 100 1.77 18.31 -6.52
CA ASP A 100 2.54 19.26 -7.34
C ASP A 100 3.47 18.55 -8.32
N VAL A 101 2.95 17.56 -9.06
CA VAL A 101 3.68 16.93 -10.17
C VAL A 101 3.22 17.59 -11.46
N PRO A 102 4.15 18.18 -12.25
CA PRO A 102 3.81 18.66 -13.59
C PRO A 102 3.30 17.49 -14.44
N ASP A 103 2.26 17.74 -15.24
CA ASP A 103 1.71 16.77 -16.19
C ASP A 103 1.48 15.35 -15.59
N ILE A 104 0.76 15.32 -14.51
CA ILE A 104 0.46 14.08 -13.74
C ILE A 104 -0.07 12.96 -14.65
N MET A 105 -0.92 13.29 -15.63
CA MET A 105 -1.50 12.30 -16.55
C MET A 105 -0.41 11.71 -17.45
N ASP A 106 0.43 12.52 -18.02
CA ASP A 106 1.54 12.07 -18.88
C ASP A 106 2.54 11.23 -18.08
N THR A 107 2.80 11.61 -16.83
CA THR A 107 3.65 10.83 -15.93
C THR A 107 3.01 9.45 -15.61
N LYS A 108 1.71 9.37 -15.38
CA LYS A 108 1.01 8.08 -15.16
C LYS A 108 1.08 7.21 -16.41
N VAL A 109 0.80 7.78 -17.57
CA VAL A 109 0.86 7.07 -18.86
C VAL A 109 2.26 6.52 -19.09
N ARG A 110 3.29 7.33 -18.94
CA ARG A 110 4.69 6.95 -19.13
C ARG A 110 5.14 5.85 -18.14
N LEU A 111 4.86 6.00 -16.85
CA LEU A 111 5.20 4.99 -15.84
C LEU A 111 4.47 3.66 -16.08
N THR A 112 3.19 3.72 -16.47
CA THR A 112 2.40 2.51 -16.77
C THR A 112 2.90 1.83 -18.03
N SER A 113 3.33 2.58 -19.05
CA SER A 113 3.96 2.07 -20.26
C SER A 113 5.26 1.31 -19.94
N TYR A 114 6.16 1.89 -19.14
CA TYR A 114 7.38 1.22 -18.70
C TYR A 114 7.11 -0.04 -17.87
N GLN A 115 6.14 0.05 -16.95
CA GLN A 115 5.71 -1.10 -16.16
C GLN A 115 5.20 -2.23 -17.06
N LEU A 116 4.38 -1.87 -18.06
CA LEU A 116 3.80 -2.82 -18.98
C LEU A 116 4.85 -3.51 -19.85
N GLU A 117 5.82 -2.77 -20.37
CA GLU A 117 6.94 -3.32 -21.16
C GLU A 117 7.69 -4.39 -20.36
N SER A 118 7.99 -4.14 -19.09
CA SER A 118 8.63 -5.13 -18.22
C SER A 118 7.68 -6.30 -17.90
N SER A 119 6.41 -6.01 -17.61
CA SER A 119 5.42 -7.02 -17.22
C SER A 119 5.17 -8.07 -18.30
N VAL A 120 5.12 -7.67 -19.58
CA VAL A 120 4.95 -8.59 -20.72
C VAL A 120 6.06 -9.64 -20.75
N ARG A 121 7.28 -9.30 -20.31
CA ARG A 121 8.43 -10.20 -20.27
C ARG A 121 8.44 -11.17 -19.07
N THR A 122 7.71 -10.83 -17.99
CA THR A 122 7.68 -11.68 -16.78
C THR A 122 6.83 -12.94 -16.91
N LYS A 123 5.99 -13.05 -17.94
CA LYS A 123 5.00 -14.12 -18.14
C LYS A 123 3.96 -14.24 -17.01
N GLN A 124 3.77 -13.19 -16.24
CA GLN A 124 2.73 -13.10 -15.20
C GLN A 124 1.41 -12.61 -15.83
N TYR A 125 0.74 -13.46 -16.58
CA TYR A 125 -0.37 -13.10 -17.46
C TYR A 125 -1.48 -12.29 -16.79
N ALA A 126 -1.96 -12.71 -15.62
CA ALA A 126 -3.04 -12.01 -14.92
C ALA A 126 -2.63 -10.58 -14.49
N SER A 127 -1.37 -10.40 -14.06
CA SER A 127 -0.84 -9.08 -13.72
C SER A 127 -0.70 -8.21 -14.96
N THR A 128 -0.17 -8.76 -16.06
CA THR A 128 0.02 -8.05 -17.32
C THR A 128 -1.31 -7.61 -17.92
N GLU A 129 -2.33 -8.48 -17.92
CA GLU A 129 -3.66 -8.15 -18.41
C GLU A 129 -4.29 -6.99 -17.62
N ARG A 130 -4.13 -6.99 -16.31
CA ARG A 130 -4.59 -5.87 -15.46
C ARG A 130 -3.89 -4.56 -15.82
N ILE A 131 -2.55 -4.58 -16.00
CA ILE A 131 -1.78 -3.39 -16.36
C ILE A 131 -2.17 -2.89 -17.77
N LEU A 132 -2.39 -3.80 -18.73
CA LEU A 132 -2.91 -3.46 -20.06
C LEU A 132 -4.26 -2.72 -19.97
N GLY A 133 -5.18 -3.22 -19.15
CA GLY A 133 -6.47 -2.58 -18.91
C GLY A 133 -6.32 -1.19 -18.26
N GLN A 134 -5.42 -1.05 -17.30
CA GLN A 134 -5.10 0.24 -16.66
C GLN A 134 -4.50 1.24 -17.67
N TYR A 135 -3.55 0.79 -18.48
CA TYR A 135 -2.92 1.64 -19.50
C TYR A 135 -3.95 2.13 -20.51
N LYS A 136 -4.80 1.22 -21.01
CA LYS A 136 -5.89 1.60 -21.90
C LYS A 136 -6.83 2.63 -21.30
N ALA A 137 -7.24 2.45 -20.05
CA ALA A 137 -8.12 3.40 -19.37
C ALA A 137 -7.48 4.79 -19.21
N LEU A 138 -6.17 4.85 -18.91
CA LEU A 138 -5.41 6.11 -18.85
C LEU A 138 -5.36 6.79 -20.22
N LEU A 139 -5.14 6.03 -21.30
CA LEU A 139 -5.13 6.59 -22.65
C LEU A 139 -6.51 7.08 -23.09
N ASP A 140 -7.59 6.38 -22.74
CA ASP A 140 -8.96 6.80 -23.01
C ASP A 140 -9.32 8.11 -22.26
N GLU A 141 -8.75 8.32 -21.07
CA GLU A 141 -8.86 9.59 -20.31
C GLU A 141 -8.01 10.69 -20.95
N GLN A 142 -6.76 10.39 -21.27
CA GLN A 142 -5.83 11.33 -21.91
C GLN A 142 -6.31 11.76 -23.29
N TYR A 143 -6.93 10.87 -24.05
CA TYR A 143 -7.50 11.18 -25.37
C TYR A 143 -8.48 12.35 -25.34
N LYS A 144 -9.33 12.43 -24.31
CA LYS A 144 -10.27 13.55 -24.13
C LYS A 144 -9.54 14.88 -23.96
N ILE A 145 -8.44 14.88 -23.18
CA ILE A 145 -7.61 16.07 -22.93
C ILE A 145 -6.92 16.52 -24.23
N TYR A 146 -6.33 15.57 -24.99
CA TYR A 146 -5.63 15.89 -26.24
C TYR A 146 -6.59 16.27 -27.39
N GLN A 147 -7.81 15.74 -27.38
CA GLN A 147 -8.86 16.16 -28.31
C GLN A 147 -9.23 17.62 -28.11
N GLU A 148 -9.34 18.09 -26.86
CA GLU A 148 -9.59 19.50 -26.53
C GLU A 148 -8.42 20.41 -26.96
N LYS A 149 -7.17 19.92 -26.87
CA LYS A 149 -5.96 20.63 -27.28
C LYS A 149 -5.67 20.58 -28.78
N ASN A 150 -6.46 19.81 -29.56
CA ASN A 150 -6.25 19.53 -30.97
C ASN A 150 -4.88 18.91 -31.31
N ASP A 151 -4.31 18.15 -30.40
CA ASP A 151 -3.03 17.41 -30.55
C ASP A 151 -3.29 15.90 -30.46
N LEU A 152 -3.77 15.30 -31.53
CA LEU A 152 -4.08 13.87 -31.60
C LEU A 152 -2.89 13.00 -32.01
N LEU A 153 -1.77 13.59 -32.44
CA LEU A 153 -0.64 12.81 -32.92
C LEU A 153 0.04 12.06 -31.79
N SER A 154 0.28 12.74 -30.67
CA SER A 154 0.92 12.16 -29.49
C SER A 154 0.12 10.98 -28.92
N ILE A 155 -1.20 11.12 -28.82
CA ILE A 155 -2.06 10.06 -28.29
C ILE A 155 -2.19 8.85 -29.26
N LYS A 156 -2.15 9.07 -30.57
CA LYS A 156 -2.12 7.98 -31.55
C LYS A 156 -0.88 7.09 -31.35
N ARG A 157 0.27 7.70 -31.07
CA ARG A 157 1.51 7.00 -30.79
C ARG A 157 1.38 6.08 -29.58
N GLU A 158 0.74 6.54 -28.51
CA GLU A 158 0.51 5.74 -27.31
C GLU A 158 -0.47 4.57 -27.56
N TYR A 159 -1.53 4.76 -28.39
CA TYR A 159 -2.40 3.66 -28.79
C TYR A 159 -1.67 2.64 -29.68
N TRP A 160 -0.76 3.08 -30.55
CA TRP A 160 0.06 2.18 -31.35
C TRP A 160 0.92 1.29 -30.43
N LEU A 161 1.56 1.89 -29.43
CA LEU A 161 2.35 1.17 -28.44
C LEU A 161 1.48 0.21 -27.61
N LEU A 162 0.31 0.65 -27.15
CA LEU A 162 -0.65 -0.19 -26.43
C LEU A 162 -1.00 -1.47 -27.22
N TYR A 163 -1.38 -1.32 -28.47
CA TYR A 163 -1.76 -2.48 -29.27
C TYR A 163 -0.55 -3.36 -29.65
N SER A 164 0.62 -2.81 -29.74
CA SER A 164 1.88 -3.58 -29.83
C SER A 164 2.10 -4.42 -28.58
N PHE A 165 1.84 -3.90 -27.39
CA PHE A 165 1.91 -4.66 -26.15
C PHE A 165 0.81 -5.75 -26.07
N TYR A 166 -0.43 -5.47 -26.50
CA TYR A 166 -1.47 -6.50 -26.61
C TYR A 166 -1.02 -7.62 -27.56
N THR A 167 -0.43 -7.28 -28.69
CA THR A 167 0.09 -8.29 -29.63
C THR A 167 1.16 -9.15 -28.95
N SER A 168 2.13 -8.55 -28.27
CA SER A 168 3.17 -9.26 -27.53
C SER A 168 2.58 -10.15 -26.42
N PHE A 169 1.56 -9.68 -25.71
CA PHE A 169 0.86 -10.43 -24.67
C PHE A 169 0.17 -11.68 -25.24
N TYR A 170 -0.61 -11.55 -26.31
CA TYR A 170 -1.26 -12.70 -26.96
C TYR A 170 -0.26 -13.67 -27.58
N LEU A 171 0.82 -13.18 -28.18
CA LEU A 171 1.91 -14.04 -28.65
C LEU A 171 2.53 -14.87 -27.54
N SER A 172 2.71 -14.30 -26.36
CA SER A 172 3.26 -15.00 -25.20
C SER A 172 2.37 -16.15 -24.71
N GLN A 173 1.07 -16.08 -25.01
CA GLN A 173 0.08 -17.12 -24.72
C GLN A 173 -0.14 -18.11 -25.88
N GLY A 174 0.47 -17.88 -27.05
CA GLY A 174 0.27 -18.66 -28.26
C GLY A 174 -1.05 -18.34 -28.99
N ASP A 175 -1.75 -17.28 -28.61
CA ASP A 175 -3.01 -16.85 -29.21
C ASP A 175 -2.73 -15.97 -30.45
N LEU A 176 -2.50 -16.63 -31.60
CA LEU A 176 -2.20 -15.96 -32.87
C LEU A 176 -3.38 -15.16 -33.43
N GLU A 177 -4.62 -15.53 -33.13
CA GLU A 177 -5.79 -14.82 -33.64
C GLU A 177 -5.94 -13.45 -32.98
N ASN A 178 -5.90 -13.39 -31.65
CA ASN A 178 -5.97 -12.12 -30.94
C ASN A 178 -4.69 -11.30 -31.14
N ALA A 179 -3.52 -11.94 -31.27
CA ALA A 179 -2.27 -11.26 -31.63
C ALA A 179 -2.40 -10.55 -32.99
N LYS A 180 -2.98 -11.21 -34.02
CA LYS A 180 -3.22 -10.59 -35.32
C LYS A 180 -4.18 -9.40 -35.23
N ARG A 181 -5.31 -9.57 -34.54
CA ARG A 181 -6.29 -8.47 -34.37
C ARG A 181 -5.63 -7.25 -33.72
N SER A 182 -4.81 -7.46 -32.69
CA SER A 182 -4.12 -6.39 -32.01
C SER A 182 -3.05 -5.74 -32.90
N LEU A 183 -2.33 -6.53 -33.71
CA LEU A 183 -1.36 -6.02 -34.67
C LEU A 183 -2.00 -5.18 -35.77
N ASP A 184 -3.15 -5.62 -36.28
CA ASP A 184 -3.94 -4.88 -37.28
C ASP A 184 -4.47 -3.56 -36.69
N GLN A 185 -4.89 -3.56 -35.43
CA GLN A 185 -5.27 -2.35 -34.72
C GLN A 185 -4.06 -1.41 -34.51
N ALA A 186 -2.90 -1.93 -34.09
CA ALA A 186 -1.69 -1.12 -34.02
C ALA A 186 -1.38 -0.44 -35.37
N SER A 187 -1.46 -1.20 -36.46
CA SER A 187 -1.19 -0.67 -37.82
C SER A 187 -2.13 0.48 -38.19
N SER A 188 -3.37 0.51 -37.68
CA SER A 188 -4.34 1.58 -37.97
C SER A 188 -3.96 2.94 -37.34
N TYR A 189 -3.05 2.94 -36.36
CA TYR A 189 -2.54 4.15 -35.71
C TYR A 189 -1.21 4.63 -36.32
N ALA A 190 -0.61 3.87 -37.26
CA ALA A 190 0.63 4.27 -37.92
C ALA A 190 0.48 5.62 -38.65
N ASP A 191 1.45 6.50 -38.50
CA ASP A 191 1.49 7.82 -39.13
C ASP A 191 2.83 8.01 -39.88
N SER A 192 2.75 8.52 -41.10
CA SER A 192 3.93 8.75 -41.96
C SER A 192 4.88 9.84 -41.46
N ASN A 193 4.45 10.62 -40.47
CA ASN A 193 5.24 11.72 -39.90
C ASN A 193 6.15 11.25 -38.75
N TRP A 194 6.11 9.97 -38.37
CA TRP A 194 6.96 9.48 -37.30
C TRP A 194 8.40 9.27 -37.77
N VAL A 195 9.34 9.60 -36.88
CA VAL A 195 10.77 9.56 -37.20
C VAL A 195 11.26 8.11 -37.07
N GLU A 196 12.05 7.69 -38.04
CA GLU A 196 12.72 6.38 -38.04
C GLU A 196 13.60 6.23 -36.79
N GLY A 197 13.55 5.06 -36.14
CA GLY A 197 14.24 4.82 -34.87
C GLY A 197 13.47 5.24 -33.61
N ASP A 198 12.24 5.76 -33.77
CA ASP A 198 11.37 5.99 -32.61
C ASP A 198 11.08 4.68 -31.85
N TYR A 199 11.10 4.75 -30.52
CA TYR A 199 10.86 3.60 -29.64
C TYR A 199 9.55 2.86 -29.97
N ALA A 200 8.47 3.56 -30.29
CA ALA A 200 7.19 2.93 -30.61
C ALA A 200 7.25 2.17 -31.95
N ILE A 201 7.99 2.71 -32.94
CA ILE A 201 8.23 2.04 -34.23
C ILE A 201 9.03 0.76 -34.01
N ASN A 202 10.15 0.83 -33.30
CA ASN A 202 10.99 -0.33 -33.05
C ASN A 202 10.24 -1.40 -32.25
N THR A 203 9.44 -1.00 -31.26
CA THR A 203 8.58 -1.92 -30.51
C THR A 203 7.57 -2.61 -31.42
N TYR A 204 6.88 -1.85 -32.27
CA TYR A 204 5.91 -2.39 -33.23
C TYR A 204 6.59 -3.36 -34.22
N LEU A 205 7.69 -2.96 -34.84
CA LEU A 205 8.42 -3.80 -35.80
C LEU A 205 8.95 -5.08 -35.18
N THR A 206 9.47 -5.01 -33.95
CA THR A 206 9.91 -6.21 -33.18
C THR A 206 8.75 -7.15 -32.92
N VAL A 207 7.61 -6.64 -32.50
CA VAL A 207 6.41 -7.46 -32.23
C VAL A 207 5.82 -8.03 -33.53
N LYS A 208 5.80 -7.24 -34.61
CA LYS A 208 5.40 -7.68 -35.94
C LYS A 208 6.31 -8.81 -36.46
N ALA A 209 7.63 -8.65 -36.30
CA ALA A 209 8.58 -9.73 -36.66
C ALA A 209 8.29 -11.03 -35.88
N ARG A 210 8.04 -10.94 -34.58
CA ARG A 210 7.69 -12.09 -33.75
C ARG A 210 6.38 -12.73 -34.16
N TYR A 211 5.36 -11.93 -34.49
CA TYR A 211 4.11 -12.44 -35.00
C TYR A 211 4.30 -13.20 -36.31
N HIS A 212 5.01 -12.64 -37.31
CA HIS A 212 5.24 -13.28 -38.60
C HIS A 212 6.06 -14.58 -38.44
N LYS A 213 7.06 -14.60 -37.53
CA LYS A 213 7.76 -15.85 -37.20
C LYS A 213 6.79 -16.90 -36.67
N ALA A 214 5.94 -16.55 -35.73
CA ALA A 214 4.95 -17.47 -35.13
C ALA A 214 3.89 -17.94 -36.14
N ALA A 215 3.55 -17.09 -37.10
CA ALA A 215 2.64 -17.41 -38.20
C ALA A 215 3.30 -18.18 -39.37
N GLY A 216 4.63 -18.40 -39.32
CA GLY A 216 5.38 -19.12 -40.34
C GLY A 216 5.84 -18.27 -41.53
N ASP A 217 5.62 -16.96 -41.52
CA ASP A 217 6.06 -16.02 -42.57
C ASP A 217 7.48 -15.51 -42.24
N ILE A 218 8.45 -16.36 -42.46
CA ILE A 218 9.87 -16.09 -42.16
C ILE A 218 10.44 -14.92 -42.94
N PRO A 219 10.17 -14.76 -44.27
CA PRO A 219 10.70 -13.63 -45.03
C PRO A 219 10.29 -12.26 -44.43
N LEU A 220 9.02 -12.12 -44.06
CA LEU A 220 8.50 -10.89 -43.48
C LEU A 220 9.02 -10.69 -42.03
N ALA A 221 9.18 -11.75 -41.27
CA ALA A 221 9.80 -11.68 -39.95
C ALA A 221 11.25 -11.14 -40.03
N LEU A 222 12.05 -11.66 -40.99
CA LEU A 222 13.42 -11.20 -41.22
C LEU A 222 13.47 -9.75 -41.71
N HIS A 223 12.55 -9.37 -42.60
CA HIS A 223 12.44 -7.98 -43.06
C HIS A 223 12.23 -7.01 -41.88
N CYS A 224 11.20 -7.25 -41.06
CA CYS A 224 10.88 -6.38 -39.92
C CYS A 224 12.04 -6.31 -38.90
N ILE A 225 12.67 -7.45 -38.58
CA ILE A 225 13.78 -7.40 -37.61
C ILE A 225 15.03 -6.74 -38.14
N ASN A 226 15.27 -6.78 -39.47
CA ASN A 226 16.36 -6.06 -40.10
C ASN A 226 16.16 -4.54 -39.98
N GLU A 227 14.96 -4.04 -40.25
CA GLU A 227 14.64 -2.61 -40.07
C GLU A 227 14.91 -2.15 -38.61
N VAL A 228 14.55 -2.95 -37.61
CA VAL A 228 14.88 -2.63 -36.22
C VAL A 228 16.38 -2.56 -36.01
N LEU A 229 17.13 -3.56 -36.53
CA LEU A 229 18.58 -3.64 -36.35
C LEU A 229 19.39 -2.57 -37.13
N GLU A 230 18.77 -1.86 -38.08
CA GLU A 230 19.38 -0.68 -38.74
C GLU A 230 19.38 0.54 -37.81
N THR A 231 18.37 0.67 -36.96
CA THR A 231 18.20 1.82 -36.05
C THR A 231 18.71 1.53 -34.64
N GLU A 232 18.43 0.34 -34.11
CA GLU A 232 18.81 -0.06 -32.76
C GLU A 232 19.24 -1.53 -32.71
N ARG A 233 20.44 -1.80 -32.17
CA ARG A 233 21.01 -3.16 -32.12
C ARG A 233 20.96 -3.70 -30.67
N LEU A 234 19.77 -4.07 -30.24
CA LEU A 234 19.59 -4.70 -28.93
C LEU A 234 20.00 -6.17 -28.97
N PRO A 235 20.61 -6.70 -27.90
CA PRO A 235 21.03 -8.10 -27.82
C PRO A 235 19.89 -9.09 -28.10
N GLU A 236 18.68 -8.80 -27.65
CA GLU A 236 17.50 -9.63 -27.85
C GLU A 236 17.02 -9.68 -29.30
N ASP A 237 17.18 -8.61 -30.05
CA ASP A 237 16.78 -8.54 -31.46
C ASP A 237 17.82 -9.24 -32.34
N ILE A 238 19.11 -9.08 -32.00
CA ILE A 238 20.19 -9.84 -32.62
C ILE A 238 20.00 -11.34 -32.38
N GLN A 239 19.68 -11.74 -31.13
CA GLN A 239 19.41 -13.14 -30.79
C GLN A 239 18.19 -13.66 -31.53
N PHE A 240 17.09 -12.89 -31.61
CA PHE A 240 15.88 -13.29 -32.32
C PHE A 240 16.16 -13.52 -33.81
N LYS A 241 16.94 -12.64 -34.47
CA LYS A 241 17.36 -12.85 -35.86
C LYS A 241 18.22 -14.09 -36.00
N ALA A 242 19.20 -14.29 -35.10
CA ALA A 242 20.07 -15.45 -35.11
C ALA A 242 19.27 -16.77 -34.97
N ASP A 243 18.24 -16.79 -34.12
CA ASP A 243 17.38 -17.97 -33.95
C ASP A 243 16.60 -18.29 -35.22
N ILE A 244 16.08 -17.28 -35.94
CA ILE A 244 15.43 -17.49 -37.25
C ILE A 244 16.41 -18.06 -38.27
N LEU A 245 17.59 -17.46 -38.44
CA LEU A 245 18.59 -17.90 -39.39
C LEU A 245 19.12 -19.32 -39.08
N LYS A 246 19.22 -19.65 -37.80
CA LYS A 246 19.58 -21.02 -37.36
C LYS A 246 18.54 -22.06 -37.79
N GLU A 247 17.24 -21.74 -37.65
CA GLU A 247 16.14 -22.62 -38.12
C GLU A 247 16.17 -22.78 -39.65
N GLN A 248 16.70 -21.77 -40.38
CA GLN A 248 16.92 -21.83 -41.84
C GLN A 248 18.22 -22.50 -42.28
N GLY A 249 19.07 -22.92 -41.34
CA GLY A 249 20.35 -23.57 -41.62
C GLY A 249 21.45 -22.61 -42.07
N GLN A 250 21.28 -21.26 -41.96
CA GLN A 250 22.23 -20.22 -42.38
C GLN A 250 23.34 -20.02 -41.33
N LEU A 251 24.09 -21.06 -41.03
CA LEU A 251 25.02 -21.10 -39.90
C LEU A 251 26.14 -20.03 -39.99
N GLY A 252 26.57 -19.63 -41.20
CA GLY A 252 27.60 -18.60 -41.35
C GLY A 252 27.17 -17.21 -40.85
N GLU A 253 25.92 -16.82 -41.16
CA GLU A 253 25.36 -15.57 -40.70
C GLU A 253 25.08 -15.64 -39.20
N VAL A 254 24.64 -16.79 -38.69
CA VAL A 254 24.42 -17.00 -37.25
C VAL A 254 25.70 -16.81 -36.45
N MET A 255 26.86 -17.33 -36.96
CA MET A 255 28.14 -17.14 -36.28
C MET A 255 28.53 -15.66 -36.21
N ALA A 256 28.38 -14.91 -37.32
CA ALA A 256 28.67 -13.48 -37.36
C ALA A 256 27.80 -12.69 -36.34
N LEU A 257 26.49 -13.03 -36.22
CA LEU A 257 25.60 -12.43 -35.24
C LEU A 257 25.96 -12.80 -33.80
N TYR A 258 26.39 -14.01 -33.55
CA TYR A 258 26.84 -14.43 -32.20
C TYR A 258 28.16 -13.75 -31.81
N ASP A 259 29.11 -13.56 -32.76
CA ASP A 259 30.32 -12.79 -32.50
C ASP A 259 30.01 -11.34 -32.17
N GLU A 260 29.07 -10.74 -32.88
CA GLU A 260 28.57 -9.39 -32.58
C GLU A 260 27.87 -9.35 -31.19
N LEU A 261 26.99 -10.30 -30.91
CA LEU A 261 26.29 -10.43 -29.61
C LEU A 261 27.30 -10.59 -28.47
N TYR A 262 28.29 -11.46 -28.64
CA TYR A 262 29.36 -11.66 -27.66
C TYR A 262 30.17 -10.37 -27.43
N SER A 263 30.57 -9.67 -28.47
CA SER A 263 31.31 -8.41 -28.37
C SER A 263 30.46 -7.34 -27.62
N THR A 264 29.18 -7.24 -27.95
CA THR A 264 28.23 -6.29 -27.32
C THR A 264 28.01 -6.62 -25.87
N LEU A 265 27.80 -7.88 -25.56
CA LEU A 265 27.61 -8.33 -24.18
C LEU A 265 28.89 -8.21 -23.33
N THR A 266 30.06 -8.43 -23.93
CA THR A 266 31.34 -8.32 -23.22
C THR A 266 31.71 -6.85 -22.96
N LYS A 267 31.39 -5.96 -23.85
CA LYS A 267 31.52 -4.49 -23.62
C LYS A 267 30.55 -4.01 -22.54
N ARG A 268 29.36 -4.60 -22.45
CA ARG A 268 28.32 -4.24 -21.44
C ARG A 268 28.47 -4.96 -20.11
N ARG A 269 29.16 -6.11 -20.07
CA ARG A 269 29.34 -6.94 -18.86
C ARG A 269 30.76 -6.88 -18.34
N GLY A 270 31.14 -5.81 -17.67
CA GLY A 270 32.24 -5.92 -16.70
C GLY A 270 31.85 -6.97 -15.63
N THR A 271 32.73 -7.97 -15.36
CA THR A 271 32.49 -9.01 -14.33
C THR A 271 32.28 -8.41 -12.93
N SER A 272 32.73 -7.18 -12.70
CA SER A 272 32.50 -6.38 -11.51
C SER A 272 31.04 -5.93 -11.39
N PHE A 273 30.38 -5.61 -12.52
CA PHE A 273 29.00 -5.10 -12.53
C PHE A 273 27.98 -6.09 -11.91
N LEU A 274 27.99 -7.34 -12.33
CA LEU A 274 27.08 -8.35 -11.76
C LEU A 274 27.32 -8.57 -10.26
N ARG A 275 28.59 -8.47 -9.82
CA ARG A 275 28.93 -8.57 -8.40
C ARG A 275 28.42 -7.33 -7.61
N GLN A 276 28.59 -6.14 -8.14
CA GLN A 276 28.13 -4.89 -7.53
C GLN A 276 26.60 -4.78 -7.54
N VAL A 277 25.91 -5.15 -8.63
CA VAL A 277 24.44 -5.20 -8.68
C VAL A 277 23.89 -6.20 -7.64
N ASN A 278 24.54 -7.36 -7.47
CA ASN A 278 24.14 -8.31 -6.44
C ASN A 278 24.41 -7.76 -5.02
N GLN A 279 25.49 -7.05 -4.80
CA GLN A 279 25.78 -6.39 -3.52
C GLN A 279 24.78 -5.26 -3.22
N LEU A 280 24.47 -4.43 -4.22
CA LEU A 280 23.47 -3.36 -4.09
C LEU A 280 22.06 -3.92 -3.86
N ARG A 281 21.72 -5.03 -4.54
CA ARG A 281 20.47 -5.75 -4.27
C ARG A 281 20.41 -6.23 -2.83
N THR A 282 21.47 -6.85 -2.33
CA THR A 282 21.51 -7.32 -0.93
C THR A 282 21.35 -6.15 0.04
N LEU A 283 21.94 -4.99 -0.26
CA LEU A 283 21.77 -3.78 0.53
C LEU A 283 20.33 -3.24 0.47
N HIS A 284 19.72 -3.25 -0.71
CA HIS A 284 18.31 -2.85 -0.87
C HIS A 284 17.36 -3.81 -0.15
N GLU A 285 17.55 -5.13 -0.31
CA GLU A 285 16.79 -6.15 0.41
C GLU A 285 16.97 -6.07 1.93
N LEU A 286 18.18 -5.71 2.39
CA LEU A 286 18.46 -5.44 3.81
C LEU A 286 17.71 -4.19 4.29
N HIS A 287 17.73 -3.12 3.51
CA HIS A 287 17.04 -1.87 3.84
C HIS A 287 15.51 -2.05 3.85
N GLU A 288 14.94 -2.77 2.86
CA GLU A 288 13.53 -3.15 2.88
C GLU A 288 13.17 -4.02 4.10
N LYS A 289 14.06 -4.93 4.50
CA LYS A 289 13.86 -5.71 5.72
C LYS A 289 13.89 -4.82 6.97
N GLU A 290 14.83 -3.89 7.05
CA GLU A 290 14.91 -2.93 8.16
C GLU A 290 13.67 -2.03 8.23
N LEU A 291 13.16 -1.56 7.09
CA LEU A 291 11.90 -0.80 7.03
C LEU A 291 10.71 -1.66 7.48
N LYS A 292 10.58 -2.88 6.97
CA LYS A 292 9.53 -3.81 7.38
C LYS A 292 9.65 -4.22 8.86
N GLU A 293 10.87 -4.37 9.37
CA GLU A 293 11.10 -4.64 10.80
C GLU A 293 10.73 -3.42 11.67
N THR A 294 11.00 -2.21 11.22
CA THR A 294 10.59 -0.99 11.94
C THR A 294 9.07 -0.81 11.91
N GLU A 295 8.42 -1.04 10.78
CA GLU A 295 6.95 -1.05 10.67
C GLU A 295 6.31 -2.13 11.55
N LEU A 296 6.89 -3.35 11.57
CA LEU A 296 6.45 -4.43 12.45
C LEU A 296 6.64 -4.09 13.93
N LYS A 297 7.76 -3.45 14.30
CA LYS A 297 8.00 -2.96 15.67
C LYS A 297 7.00 -1.89 16.06
N GLU A 298 6.72 -0.93 15.19
CA GLU A 298 5.71 0.10 15.44
C GLU A 298 4.29 -0.50 15.52
N ALA A 299 3.94 -1.42 14.63
CA ALA A 299 2.68 -2.15 14.69
C ALA A 299 2.57 -2.97 15.99
N GLY A 300 3.66 -3.65 16.38
CA GLY A 300 3.76 -4.37 17.66
C GLY A 300 3.57 -3.44 18.86
N GLN A 301 4.19 -2.27 18.86
CA GLN A 301 4.01 -1.26 19.91
C GLN A 301 2.59 -0.70 19.96
N ARG A 302 1.94 -0.50 18.80
CA ARG A 302 0.53 -0.08 18.73
C ARG A 302 -0.40 -1.15 19.31
N ILE A 303 -0.12 -2.44 19.02
CA ILE A 303 -0.86 -3.57 19.58
C ILE A 303 -0.65 -3.67 21.08
N ALA A 304 0.60 -3.57 21.56
CA ALA A 304 0.94 -3.59 23.00
C ALA A 304 0.23 -2.46 23.75
N ARG A 305 0.24 -1.21 23.24
CA ARG A 305 -0.50 -0.09 23.85
C ARG A 305 -2.00 -0.33 23.90
N LYS A 306 -2.60 -0.97 22.89
CA LYS A 306 -4.02 -1.36 22.92
C LYS A 306 -4.29 -2.45 23.95
N GLN A 307 -3.39 -3.42 24.12
CA GLN A 307 -3.48 -4.45 25.15
C GLN A 307 -3.38 -3.86 26.57
N ASP A 308 -2.43 -2.96 26.80
CA ASP A 308 -2.27 -2.26 28.07
C ASP A 308 -3.54 -1.46 28.41
N LEU A 309 -4.13 -0.79 27.43
CA LEU A 309 -5.37 -0.05 27.60
C LEU A 309 -6.56 -0.97 27.94
N LEU A 310 -6.64 -2.14 27.30
CA LEU A 310 -7.65 -3.14 27.61
C LEU A 310 -7.47 -3.71 29.01
N ILE A 311 -6.23 -4.02 29.43
CA ILE A 311 -5.93 -4.49 30.80
C ILE A 311 -6.30 -3.41 31.82
N PHE A 312 -6.01 -2.14 31.53
CA PHE A 312 -6.38 -1.01 32.38
C PHE A 312 -7.89 -0.88 32.54
N ILE A 313 -8.66 -0.96 31.44
CA ILE A 313 -10.13 -0.94 31.48
C ILE A 313 -10.68 -2.13 32.26
N LEU A 314 -10.09 -3.31 32.05
CA LEU A 314 -10.52 -4.53 32.76
C LEU A 314 -10.24 -4.42 34.26
N SER A 315 -9.11 -3.86 34.67
CA SER A 315 -8.77 -3.63 36.08
C SER A 315 -9.73 -2.65 36.73
N ILE A 316 -10.10 -1.54 36.07
CA ILE A 316 -11.12 -0.61 36.57
C ILE A 316 -12.46 -1.29 36.70
N SER A 317 -12.85 -2.11 35.74
CA SER A 317 -14.13 -2.84 35.77
C SER A 317 -14.20 -3.81 36.95
N VAL A 318 -13.11 -4.50 37.26
CA VAL A 318 -13.03 -5.39 38.44
C VAL A 318 -13.17 -4.61 39.76
N VAL A 319 -12.47 -3.47 39.87
CA VAL A 319 -12.59 -2.59 41.04
C VAL A 319 -14.03 -2.10 41.22
N LEU A 320 -14.67 -1.73 40.12
CA LEU A 320 -16.06 -1.24 40.14
C LEU A 320 -17.04 -2.35 40.56
N LEU A 321 -16.83 -3.59 40.12
CA LEU A 321 -17.62 -4.76 40.55
C LEU A 321 -17.42 -5.04 42.02
N ILE A 322 -16.20 -4.94 42.54
CA ILE A 322 -15.91 -5.11 43.99
C ILE A 322 -16.66 -4.03 44.78
N LEU A 323 -16.63 -2.80 44.32
CA LEU A 323 -17.27 -1.66 44.96
C LEU A 323 -18.82 -1.82 44.98
N LEU A 324 -19.40 -2.28 43.88
CA LEU A 324 -20.82 -2.63 43.81
C LEU A 324 -21.18 -3.78 44.74
N TYR A 325 -20.31 -4.79 44.86
CA TYR A 325 -20.51 -5.90 45.77
C TYR A 325 -20.49 -5.44 47.24
N VAL A 326 -19.55 -4.59 47.61
CA VAL A 326 -19.45 -3.98 48.96
C VAL A 326 -20.70 -3.13 49.23
N LEU A 327 -21.14 -2.31 48.28
CA LEU A 327 -22.40 -1.55 48.42
C LEU A 327 -23.62 -2.46 48.58
N PHE A 328 -23.66 -3.56 47.85
CA PHE A 328 -24.73 -4.56 48.00
C PHE A 328 -24.74 -5.20 49.39
N LEU A 329 -23.56 -5.57 49.92
CA LEU A 329 -23.45 -6.09 51.29
C LEU A 329 -23.88 -5.05 52.33
N TYR A 330 -23.44 -3.78 52.14
CA TYR A 330 -23.82 -2.68 52.99
C TYR A 330 -25.35 -2.44 52.97
N TYR A 331 -25.94 -2.40 51.77
CA TYR A 331 -27.39 -2.31 51.61
C TYR A 331 -28.12 -3.46 52.27
N ARG A 332 -27.65 -4.69 52.15
CA ARG A 332 -28.20 -5.88 52.77
C ARG A 332 -28.12 -5.79 54.31
N HIS A 333 -27.00 -5.26 54.84
CA HIS A 333 -26.82 -5.03 56.28
C HIS A 333 -27.80 -3.96 56.81
N LEU A 334 -27.91 -2.84 56.13
CA LEU A 334 -28.87 -1.78 56.45
C LEU A 334 -30.32 -2.30 56.45
N ARG A 335 -30.69 -3.12 55.51
CA ARG A 335 -32.01 -3.73 55.42
C ARG A 335 -32.26 -4.68 56.61
N SER A 336 -31.26 -5.45 57.00
CA SER A 336 -31.33 -6.32 58.20
C SER A 336 -31.51 -5.51 59.48
N LEU A 337 -30.73 -4.42 59.62
CA LEU A 337 -30.80 -3.52 60.76
C LEU A 337 -32.18 -2.83 60.83
N LYS A 338 -32.70 -2.38 59.69
CA LYS A 338 -34.07 -1.82 59.63
C LYS A 338 -35.13 -2.82 60.05
N ASN A 339 -35.02 -4.05 59.64
CA ASN A 339 -35.94 -5.11 59.98
C ASN A 339 -35.87 -5.49 61.52
N GLN A 340 -34.64 -5.43 62.07
CA GLN A 340 -34.47 -5.60 63.54
C GLN A 340 -35.11 -4.47 64.32
N LEU A 341 -34.84 -3.23 63.90
CA LEU A 341 -35.41 -2.03 64.51
C LEU A 341 -36.94 -2.02 64.45
N GLN A 342 -37.53 -2.54 63.39
CA GLN A 342 -38.95 -2.64 63.20
C GLN A 342 -39.56 -3.71 64.15
N ARG A 343 -38.90 -4.84 64.35
CA ARG A 343 -39.30 -5.89 65.32
C ARG A 343 -39.21 -5.35 66.75
N GLU A 344 -38.15 -4.67 67.13
CA GLU A 344 -38.02 -4.06 68.45
C GLU A 344 -39.09 -3.02 68.65
N LYS A 345 -39.46 -2.20 67.71
CA LYS A 345 -40.53 -1.24 67.75
C LYS A 345 -41.87 -1.91 67.93
N GLU A 346 -42.16 -3.02 67.27
CA GLU A 346 -43.38 -3.80 67.40
C GLU A 346 -43.50 -4.44 68.81
N LEU A 347 -42.38 -4.98 69.31
CA LEU A 347 -42.30 -5.54 70.67
C LEU A 347 -42.56 -4.45 71.74
N LEU A 348 -41.99 -3.27 71.55
CA LEU A 348 -42.12 -2.11 72.41
C LEU A 348 -43.58 -1.59 72.42
N LEU A 349 -44.23 -1.55 71.27
CA LEU A 349 -45.64 -1.21 71.14
C LEU A 349 -46.57 -2.24 71.84
N GLU A 350 -46.22 -3.50 71.70
CA GLU A 350 -46.97 -4.59 72.35
C GLU A 350 -46.80 -4.55 73.86
N SER A 351 -45.60 -4.32 74.38
CA SER A 351 -45.33 -4.08 75.81
C SER A 351 -46.08 -2.86 76.36
N GLN A 352 -46.06 -1.73 75.56
CA GLN A 352 -46.87 -0.56 75.96
C GLN A 352 -48.37 -0.87 76.01
N ARG A 353 -48.90 -1.63 75.06
CA ARG A 353 -50.34 -2.06 75.11
C ARG A 353 -50.65 -2.93 76.32
N GLN A 354 -49.71 -3.82 76.64
CA GLN A 354 -49.87 -4.65 77.84
C GLN A 354 -49.85 -3.79 79.11
N LEU A 355 -48.92 -2.89 79.25
CA LEU A 355 -48.87 -1.97 80.41
C LEU A 355 -50.11 -1.11 80.53
N ILE A 356 -50.63 -0.57 79.39
CA ILE A 356 -51.91 0.19 79.42
C ILE A 356 -53.07 -0.70 79.91
N LYS A 357 -53.08 -1.98 79.38
CA LYS A 357 -54.12 -2.91 79.76
C LYS A 357 -54.07 -3.32 81.28
N GLU A 358 -52.85 -3.47 81.80
CA GLU A 358 -52.66 -3.73 83.25
C GLU A 358 -52.98 -2.47 84.09
N LYS A 359 -52.61 -1.32 83.61
CA LYS A 359 -52.95 -0.05 84.28
C LYS A 359 -54.46 0.15 84.33
N THR A 360 -55.19 -0.06 83.24
CA THR A 360 -56.65 0.06 83.20
C THR A 360 -57.31 -0.98 84.13
N ARG A 361 -56.80 -2.22 84.16
CA ARG A 361 -57.31 -3.25 85.12
C ARG A 361 -57.07 -2.86 86.62
N ALA A 362 -55.86 -2.31 86.86
CA ALA A 362 -55.53 -1.84 88.21
C ALA A 362 -56.40 -0.64 88.64
N GLU A 363 -56.65 0.27 87.69
CA GLU A 363 -57.58 1.40 87.94
C GLU A 363 -59.01 0.95 88.17
N GLU A 364 -59.51 0.00 87.31
CA GLU A 364 -60.85 -0.61 87.54
C GLU A 364 -60.92 -1.34 88.85
N ALA A 365 -59.90 -2.14 89.19
CA ALA A 365 -59.84 -2.80 90.50
C ALA A 365 -59.80 -1.81 91.69
N SER A 366 -59.10 -0.71 91.55
CA SER A 366 -59.04 0.37 92.53
C SER A 366 -60.37 1.09 92.67
N LEU A 367 -61.05 1.35 91.52
CA LEU A 367 -62.41 1.91 91.55
C LEU A 367 -63.43 0.94 92.21
N MET A 368 -63.39 -0.38 91.88
CA MET A 368 -64.24 -1.40 92.55
C MET A 368 -63.94 -1.48 94.02
N LYS A 369 -62.66 -1.45 94.42
CA LYS A 369 -62.27 -1.43 95.83
C LYS A 369 -62.80 -0.18 96.57
N SER A 370 -62.68 0.97 95.88
CA SER A 370 -63.21 2.24 96.46
C SER A 370 -64.74 2.22 96.57
N ALA A 371 -65.45 1.73 95.53
CA ALA A 371 -66.90 1.56 95.54
C ALA A 371 -67.32 0.53 96.57
N PHE A 372 -66.57 -0.57 96.70
CA PHE A 372 -66.81 -1.57 97.73
C PHE A 372 -66.66 -0.99 99.16
N LEU A 373 -65.59 -0.23 99.42
CA LEU A 373 -65.34 0.43 100.69
C LEU A 373 -66.41 1.51 100.99
N ALA A 374 -66.85 2.25 99.95
CA ALA A 374 -67.95 3.21 100.14
C ALA A 374 -69.29 2.54 100.51
N ASN A 375 -69.63 1.43 99.79
CA ASN A 375 -70.82 0.69 100.06
C ASN A 375 -70.77 -0.01 101.50
N MET A 376 -69.60 -0.60 101.83
CA MET A 376 -69.42 -1.14 103.20
C MET A 376 -69.51 -0.05 104.25
N SER A 377 -68.92 1.16 103.98
CA SER A 377 -69.05 2.27 104.92
C SER A 377 -70.53 2.68 105.13
N HIS A 378 -71.33 2.62 104.04
CA HIS A 378 -72.75 2.96 104.09
C HIS A 378 -73.54 1.87 104.78
N GLU A 379 -73.29 0.56 104.55
CA GLU A 379 -73.97 -0.55 105.23
C GLU A 379 -73.56 -0.66 106.68
N VAL A 380 -72.38 -0.32 107.08
CA VAL A 380 -71.93 -0.31 108.45
C VAL A 380 -72.45 0.91 109.18
N ARG A 381 -72.64 2.04 108.48
CA ARG A 381 -73.14 3.28 109.08
C ARG A 381 -74.64 3.26 109.37
N THR A 382 -75.41 2.50 108.58
CA THR A 382 -76.90 2.38 108.76
C THR A 382 -77.30 1.65 110.06
N PRO A 383 -76.69 0.52 110.41
CA PRO A 383 -77.05 -0.10 111.73
C PRO A 383 -76.41 0.59 112.93
N LEU A 384 -75.26 1.37 112.72
CA LEU A 384 -74.67 2.07 113.87
C LEU A 384 -75.40 3.32 114.28
N ASN A 385 -76.26 3.91 113.43
CA ASN A 385 -77.09 5.08 113.71
C ASN A 385 -78.48 4.70 114.26
N ALA A 386 -78.70 3.35 114.41
CA ALA A 386 -79.99 2.80 114.97
C ALA A 386 -79.89 2.24 116.43
N ILE A 387 -78.70 2.49 117.06
CA ILE A 387 -78.42 2.32 118.44
C ILE A 387 -78.28 3.68 119.12
#